data_d81063cd3d724868da92fcb80bad8b45
#
_entry.id   d81063cd3d724868da92fcb80bad8b45
#
_cell.length_a   1.000
_cell.length_b   1.000
_cell.length_c   1.000
_cell.angle_alpha   90.00
_cell.angle_beta   90.00
_cell.angle_gamma   90.00
#
_symmetry.space_group_name_H-M   'P 1'
#
loop_
_entity.id
_entity.type
_entity.pdbx_description
1 polymer ?
#
loop_
_entity_poly.entity_id
_entity_poly.type
_entity_poly.pdbx_seq_one_letter_code
_entity_poly.pdbx_strand_id
1 'polypeptide(L)'
;ALMESVARLPRFASVAPYAVKGGMIKTPEAIQGVALKGIGPDYDTAFLQEHLVVGSLPAVGGEVRSKELLVSANIARMLGLAVDDRVEMLFISSSRPVRRDRFKVCGIYSTGMEELDNAMTFTDIRNVQRLNGWNGEQVTGYEVMTTDFSRLDEFAEAVYGAVFDNADRTSDVLKVEDIVSLNPNTFDWLRAHNVNAAVIIVIMLLVAFLNMVSAMLIILLEKTSMIGVLK
;
A
#
# COMPACT_ATOMS: atom_id res chain seq x y z
N ALA A 1 18.15 15.61 -10.82
CA ALA A 1 18.17 14.96 -12.15
C ALA A 1 17.16 13.82 -12.22
N LEU A 2 17.34 12.70 -11.47
CA LEU A 2 16.44 11.53 -11.53
C LEU A 2 14.99 11.91 -11.15
N MET A 3 14.80 12.58 -10.00
CA MET A 3 13.47 13.03 -9.55
C MET A 3 12.78 13.95 -10.55
N GLU A 4 13.53 14.84 -11.19
CA GLU A 4 13.00 15.73 -12.23
C GLU A 4 12.60 14.95 -13.49
N SER A 5 13.33 13.90 -13.85
CA SER A 5 12.97 13.02 -14.97
C SER A 5 11.68 12.26 -14.67
N VAL A 6 11.55 11.71 -13.48
CA VAL A 6 10.33 10.99 -13.03
C VAL A 6 9.14 11.96 -12.94
N ALA A 7 9.34 13.17 -12.43
CA ALA A 7 8.27 14.17 -12.30
C ALA A 7 7.72 14.67 -13.65
N ARG A 8 8.43 14.47 -14.75
CA ARG A 8 7.99 14.80 -16.11
C ARG A 8 7.19 13.70 -16.81
N LEU A 9 7.10 12.52 -16.18
CA LEU A 9 6.37 11.41 -16.78
C LEU A 9 4.87 11.69 -16.82
N PRO A 10 4.16 11.23 -17.85
CA PRO A 10 2.71 11.32 -17.91
C PRO A 10 2.10 10.51 -16.76
N ARG A 11 1.00 11.00 -16.18
CA ARG A 11 0.29 10.39 -15.02
C ARG A 11 1.07 10.41 -13.71
N PHE A 12 2.16 11.14 -13.62
CA PHE A 12 2.85 11.37 -12.36
C PHE A 12 1.95 12.15 -11.39
N ALA A 13 1.86 11.70 -10.15
CA ALA A 13 1.15 12.39 -9.07
C ALA A 13 2.12 13.01 -8.08
N SER A 14 2.97 12.19 -7.47
CA SER A 14 3.95 12.65 -6.50
C SER A 14 5.14 11.68 -6.39
N VAL A 15 6.24 12.18 -5.86
CA VAL A 15 7.39 11.38 -5.46
C VAL A 15 7.86 11.84 -4.09
N ALA A 16 8.05 10.89 -3.18
CA ALA A 16 8.49 11.19 -1.83
C ALA A 16 9.60 10.24 -1.38
N PRO A 17 10.68 10.74 -0.78
CA PRO A 17 11.68 9.90 -0.15
C PRO A 17 11.11 9.27 1.12
N TYR A 18 11.47 8.01 1.38
CA TYR A 18 11.16 7.34 2.63
C TYR A 18 12.36 6.57 3.17
N ALA A 19 12.36 6.35 4.47
CA ALA A 19 13.32 5.50 5.13
C ALA A 19 12.60 4.47 6.00
N VAL A 20 13.04 3.21 5.97
CA VAL A 20 12.45 2.14 6.78
C VAL A 20 13.51 1.50 7.66
N LYS A 21 13.11 1.15 8.86
CA LYS A 21 13.91 0.34 9.78
C LYS A 21 13.04 -0.61 10.59
N GLY A 22 13.38 -1.90 10.56
CA GLY A 22 12.78 -2.87 11.46
C GLY A 22 13.15 -2.59 12.91
N GLY A 23 12.17 -2.68 13.79
CA GLY A 23 12.33 -2.50 15.23
C GLY A 23 11.29 -3.26 16.02
N MET A 24 11.37 -3.13 17.33
CA MET A 24 10.39 -3.73 18.25
C MET A 24 9.92 -2.64 19.22
N ILE A 25 8.61 -2.53 19.39
CA ILE A 25 8.02 -1.73 20.47
C ILE A 25 7.90 -2.64 21.69
N LYS A 26 8.39 -2.17 22.80
CA LYS A 26 8.34 -2.89 24.09
C LYS A 26 7.49 -2.11 25.09
N THR A 27 6.49 -2.78 25.62
CA THR A 27 5.71 -2.32 26.78
C THR A 27 5.87 -3.34 27.94
N PRO A 28 5.37 -3.06 29.13
CA PRO A 28 5.34 -4.04 30.23
C PRO A 28 4.52 -5.29 29.87
N GLU A 29 3.49 -5.14 29.04
CA GLU A 29 2.54 -6.20 28.71
C GLU A 29 3.02 -7.09 27.55
N ALA A 30 3.68 -6.49 26.54
CA ALA A 30 4.01 -7.20 25.31
C ALA A 30 5.19 -6.59 24.55
N ILE A 31 5.68 -7.33 23.56
CA ILE A 31 6.68 -6.89 22.59
C ILE A 31 6.14 -7.17 21.19
N GLN A 32 6.12 -6.15 20.33
CA GLN A 32 5.66 -6.26 18.96
C GLN A 32 6.75 -5.81 17.99
N GLY A 33 7.05 -6.69 17.00
CA GLY A 33 7.91 -6.34 15.87
C GLY A 33 7.18 -5.42 14.91
N VAL A 34 7.82 -4.33 14.49
CA VAL A 34 7.24 -3.34 13.58
C VAL A 34 8.27 -2.82 12.59
N ALA A 35 7.79 -2.36 11.44
CA ALA A 35 8.55 -1.56 10.50
C ALA A 35 8.29 -0.07 10.79
N LEU A 36 9.32 0.65 11.20
CA LEU A 36 9.27 2.08 11.40
C LEU A 36 9.55 2.78 10.08
N LYS A 37 8.51 3.35 9.46
CA LYS A 37 8.62 4.13 8.22
C LYS A 37 8.74 5.61 8.55
N GLY A 38 9.85 6.19 8.16
CA GLY A 38 10.10 7.62 8.23
C GLY A 38 9.60 8.30 6.97
N ILE A 39 8.75 9.31 7.13
CA ILE A 39 8.17 10.13 6.06
C ILE A 39 8.68 11.56 6.16
N GLY A 40 8.80 12.23 5.03
CA GLY A 40 9.23 13.62 4.91
C GLY A 40 8.06 14.57 4.63
N PRO A 41 8.34 15.87 4.47
CA PRO A 41 7.31 16.87 4.17
C PRO A 41 6.66 16.68 2.78
N ASP A 42 7.39 16.05 1.84
CA ASP A 42 6.92 15.79 0.47
C ASP A 42 6.04 14.53 0.37
N TYR A 43 5.87 13.81 1.48
CA TYR A 43 5.07 12.59 1.52
C TYR A 43 3.58 12.91 1.46
N ASP A 44 2.86 12.25 0.54
CA ASP A 44 1.40 12.37 0.48
C ASP A 44 0.75 11.70 1.70
N THR A 45 0.26 12.51 2.60
CA THR A 45 -0.37 12.06 3.84
C THR A 45 -1.88 11.91 3.75
N ALA A 46 -2.50 12.14 2.57
CA ALA A 46 -3.95 12.10 2.40
C ALA A 46 -4.54 10.74 2.84
N PHE A 47 -3.90 9.65 2.43
CA PHE A 47 -4.29 8.31 2.84
C PHE A 47 -4.24 8.10 4.35
N LEU A 48 -3.17 8.54 5.02
CA LEU A 48 -3.04 8.42 6.47
C LEU A 48 -4.04 9.31 7.21
N GLN A 49 -4.34 10.48 6.66
CA GLN A 49 -5.32 11.40 7.21
C GLN A 49 -6.74 10.82 7.16
N GLU A 50 -7.10 10.21 6.04
CA GLU A 50 -8.42 9.56 5.86
C GLU A 50 -8.62 8.38 6.82
N HIS A 51 -7.54 7.67 7.13
CA HIS A 51 -7.57 6.49 8.01
C HIS A 51 -7.19 6.79 9.46
N LEU A 52 -7.04 8.06 9.83
CA LEU A 52 -6.75 8.47 11.20
C LEU A 52 -7.98 8.28 12.10
N VAL A 53 -7.82 7.47 13.15
CA VAL A 53 -8.90 7.18 14.11
C VAL A 53 -8.92 8.19 15.24
N VAL A 54 -7.74 8.53 15.79
CA VAL A 54 -7.62 9.47 16.92
C VAL A 54 -6.22 10.10 16.95
N GLY A 55 -6.13 11.33 17.43
CA GLY A 55 -4.88 12.09 17.54
C GLY A 55 -4.53 12.85 16.26
N SER A 56 -3.25 12.90 15.91
CA SER A 56 -2.73 13.64 14.76
C SER A 56 -1.65 12.82 14.03
N LEU A 57 -1.36 13.21 12.79
CA LEU A 57 -0.19 12.72 12.08
C LEU A 57 1.09 13.26 12.73
N PRO A 58 2.22 12.53 12.58
CA PRO A 58 3.50 13.01 13.09
C PRO A 58 3.93 14.30 12.38
N ALA A 59 4.42 15.25 13.15
CA ALA A 59 4.95 16.49 12.59
C ALA A 59 6.24 16.20 11.83
N VAL A 60 6.27 16.59 10.55
CA VAL A 60 7.41 16.41 9.64
C VAL A 60 7.85 17.75 9.06
N GLY A 61 9.12 17.86 8.65
CA GLY A 61 9.63 19.06 7.97
C GLY A 61 9.92 20.28 8.85
N GLY A 62 9.59 20.24 10.13
CA GLY A 62 9.91 21.33 11.06
C GLY A 62 11.42 21.50 11.30
N GLU A 63 11.85 22.64 11.88
CA GLU A 63 13.27 22.89 12.22
C GLU A 63 13.83 21.81 13.18
N VAL A 64 13.02 21.46 14.18
CA VAL A 64 13.37 20.40 15.13
C VAL A 64 12.74 19.09 14.72
N ARG A 65 13.56 18.03 14.75
CA ARG A 65 13.07 16.67 14.48
C ARG A 65 12.03 16.24 15.51
N SER A 66 10.85 15.88 15.04
CA SER A 66 9.78 15.34 15.88
C SER A 66 10.09 13.90 16.30
N LYS A 67 9.81 13.57 17.56
CA LYS A 67 9.85 12.20 18.10
C LYS A 67 8.45 11.60 18.23
N GLU A 68 7.56 12.00 17.37
CA GLU A 68 6.20 11.50 17.30
C GLU A 68 6.14 10.20 16.52
N LEU A 69 5.23 9.35 16.94
CA LEU A 69 4.98 8.02 16.36
C LEU A 69 3.48 7.86 16.11
N LEU A 70 3.14 7.55 14.88
CA LEU A 70 1.80 7.13 14.51
C LEU A 70 1.77 5.60 14.50
N VAL A 71 0.87 4.99 15.24
CA VAL A 71 0.70 3.54 15.36
C VAL A 71 -0.66 3.11 14.84
N SER A 72 -0.77 1.85 14.42
CA SER A 72 -2.08 1.31 14.03
C SER A 72 -2.94 0.96 15.24
N ALA A 73 -4.25 0.87 15.04
CA ALA A 73 -5.19 0.43 16.06
C ALA A 73 -4.92 -0.99 16.55
N ASN A 74 -4.41 -1.87 15.66
CA ASN A 74 -4.05 -3.23 16.04
C ASN A 74 -2.82 -3.25 16.96
N ILE A 75 -1.77 -2.53 16.60
CA ILE A 75 -0.55 -2.40 17.43
C ILE A 75 -0.90 -1.73 18.77
N ALA A 76 -1.69 -0.66 18.73
CA ALA A 76 -2.12 0.05 19.94
C ALA A 76 -2.90 -0.87 20.90
N ARG A 77 -3.80 -1.69 20.37
CA ARG A 77 -4.58 -2.67 21.17
C ARG A 77 -3.70 -3.77 21.75
N MET A 78 -2.78 -4.33 20.96
CA MET A 78 -1.88 -5.40 21.41
C MET A 78 -0.92 -4.95 22.51
N LEU A 79 -0.50 -3.69 22.46
CA LEU A 79 0.49 -3.14 23.38
C LEU A 79 -0.11 -2.26 24.48
N GLY A 80 -1.45 -2.10 24.52
CA GLY A 80 -2.13 -1.25 25.51
C GLY A 80 -1.78 0.23 25.41
N LEU A 81 -1.57 0.75 24.16
CA LEU A 81 -1.12 2.13 23.93
C LEU A 81 -2.29 3.08 23.66
N ALA A 82 -2.18 4.28 24.20
CA ALA A 82 -3.04 5.41 23.91
C ALA A 82 -2.25 6.57 23.30
N VAL A 83 -2.97 7.56 22.76
CA VAL A 83 -2.36 8.82 22.34
C VAL A 83 -1.71 9.50 23.54
N ASP A 84 -0.58 10.15 23.31
CA ASP A 84 0.30 10.79 24.29
C ASP A 84 1.20 9.84 25.11
N ASP A 85 1.03 8.53 25.00
CA ASP A 85 1.93 7.57 25.64
C ASP A 85 3.35 7.65 25.08
N ARG A 86 4.31 7.34 25.96
CA ARG A 86 5.73 7.23 25.59
C ARG A 86 6.12 5.78 25.48
N VAL A 87 6.62 5.39 24.31
CA VAL A 87 7.04 4.02 24.02
C VAL A 87 8.55 3.96 23.80
N GLU A 88 9.16 2.88 24.25
CA GLU A 88 10.55 2.56 23.93
C GLU A 88 10.59 1.59 22.74
N MET A 89 11.34 1.98 21.72
CA MET A 89 11.60 1.12 20.56
C MET A 89 13.04 0.60 20.60
N LEU A 90 13.19 -0.68 20.30
CA LEU A 90 14.45 -1.39 20.22
C LEU A 90 14.80 -1.65 18.76
N PHE A 91 15.99 -1.27 18.35
CA PHE A 91 16.48 -1.47 16.98
C PHE A 91 17.71 -2.38 17.00
N ILE A 92 17.56 -3.55 16.40
CA ILE A 92 18.63 -4.53 16.27
C ILE A 92 19.29 -4.35 14.91
N SER A 93 20.61 -4.34 14.88
CA SER A 93 21.41 -4.31 13.66
C SER A 93 22.48 -5.38 13.77
N SER A 94 22.73 -6.11 12.69
CA SER A 94 23.78 -7.13 12.62
C SER A 94 25.20 -6.60 12.85
N SER A 95 25.41 -5.30 12.62
CA SER A 95 26.74 -4.67 12.66
C SER A 95 26.91 -3.62 13.77
N ARG A 96 25.88 -3.33 14.57
CA ARG A 96 25.90 -2.28 15.60
C ARG A 96 25.20 -2.75 16.88
N PRO A 97 25.56 -2.19 18.05
CA PRO A 97 24.84 -2.45 19.30
C PRO A 97 23.37 -2.12 19.19
N VAL A 98 22.54 -2.82 19.96
CA VAL A 98 21.10 -2.53 20.06
C VAL A 98 20.90 -1.06 20.42
N ARG A 99 20.18 -0.36 19.57
CA ARG A 99 19.82 1.04 19.82
C ARG A 99 18.43 1.10 20.41
N ARG A 100 18.28 1.97 21.42
CA ARG A 100 16.99 2.28 22.03
C ARG A 100 16.67 3.72 21.72
N ASP A 101 15.44 3.97 21.36
CA ASP A 101 14.92 5.34 21.25
C ASP A 101 13.49 5.41 21.80
N ARG A 102 13.11 6.60 22.27
CA ARG A 102 11.78 6.85 22.84
C ARG A 102 10.99 7.74 21.91
N PHE A 103 9.75 7.34 21.68
CA PHE A 103 8.79 8.05 20.87
C PHE A 103 7.55 8.35 21.68
N LYS A 104 6.82 9.39 21.27
CA LYS A 104 5.51 9.75 21.80
C LYS A 104 4.45 9.37 20.78
N VAL A 105 3.46 8.61 21.16
CA VAL A 105 2.32 8.28 20.28
C VAL A 105 1.52 9.54 20.01
N CYS A 106 1.50 10.03 18.78
CA CYS A 106 0.76 11.22 18.38
C CYS A 106 -0.63 10.91 17.85
N GLY A 107 -0.84 9.70 17.32
CA GLY A 107 -2.11 9.29 16.76
C GLY A 107 -2.19 7.80 16.54
N ILE A 108 -3.40 7.34 16.27
CA ILE A 108 -3.73 5.96 15.97
C ILE A 108 -4.50 5.94 14.66
N TYR A 109 -4.07 5.10 13.70
CA TYR A 109 -4.72 4.92 12.41
C TYR A 109 -5.25 3.49 12.24
N SER A 110 -6.16 3.29 11.29
CA SER A 110 -6.64 1.96 10.89
C SER A 110 -7.01 1.95 9.41
N THR A 111 -6.30 1.16 8.64
CA THR A 111 -6.55 1.04 7.20
C THR A 111 -7.53 -0.08 6.84
N GLY A 112 -7.79 -0.99 7.79
CA GLY A 112 -8.53 -2.23 7.53
C GLY A 112 -7.71 -3.30 6.80
N MET A 113 -6.47 -3.01 6.43
CA MET A 113 -5.52 -3.98 5.87
C MET A 113 -4.69 -4.58 7.00
N GLU A 114 -4.98 -5.83 7.35
CA GLU A 114 -4.40 -6.48 8.53
C GLU A 114 -2.86 -6.54 8.47
N GLU A 115 -2.29 -6.81 7.30
CA GLU A 115 -0.84 -6.89 7.11
C GLU A 115 -0.16 -5.54 7.39
N LEU A 116 -0.74 -4.43 6.92
CA LEU A 116 -0.23 -3.09 7.16
C LEU A 116 -0.44 -2.69 8.63
N ASP A 117 -1.65 -2.92 9.15
CA ASP A 117 -2.05 -2.54 10.50
C ASP A 117 -1.30 -3.34 11.58
N ASN A 118 -0.75 -4.52 11.28
CA ASN A 118 0.04 -5.30 12.23
C ASN A 118 1.55 -4.99 12.20
N ALA A 119 2.04 -4.36 11.14
CA ALA A 119 3.48 -4.22 10.93
C ALA A 119 3.97 -2.78 10.85
N MET A 120 3.18 -1.83 10.37
CA MET A 120 3.69 -0.50 9.99
C MET A 120 3.43 0.55 11.06
N THR A 121 4.45 1.40 11.28
CA THR A 121 4.37 2.61 12.11
C THR A 121 5.06 3.76 11.39
N PHE A 122 4.60 5.01 11.62
CA PHE A 122 5.12 6.17 10.90
C PHE A 122 5.73 7.20 11.85
N THR A 123 6.79 7.86 11.39
CA THR A 123 7.50 8.92 12.11
C THR A 123 8.20 9.87 11.14
N ASP A 124 8.83 10.93 11.64
CA ASP A 124 9.71 11.81 10.86
C ASP A 124 10.92 11.02 10.29
N ILE A 125 11.18 11.14 9.00
CA ILE A 125 12.25 10.45 8.26
C ILE A 125 13.62 10.59 8.93
N ARG A 126 13.90 11.75 9.52
CA ARG A 126 15.15 12.06 10.23
C ARG A 126 15.41 11.13 11.44
N ASN A 127 14.34 10.56 12.02
CA ASN A 127 14.50 9.55 13.08
C ASN A 127 15.13 8.29 12.53
N VAL A 128 14.62 7.78 11.40
CA VAL A 128 15.11 6.56 10.77
C VAL A 128 16.50 6.74 10.21
N GLN A 129 16.76 7.88 9.54
CA GLN A 129 18.10 8.23 9.06
C GLN A 129 19.13 8.21 10.19
N ARG A 130 18.82 8.85 11.32
CA ARG A 130 19.69 8.83 12.51
C ARG A 130 19.91 7.41 13.06
N LEU A 131 18.84 6.61 13.13
CA LEU A 131 18.92 5.23 13.62
C LEU A 131 19.79 4.35 12.72
N ASN A 132 19.78 4.60 11.41
CA ASN A 132 20.65 3.95 10.43
C ASN A 132 22.08 4.52 10.43
N GLY A 133 22.31 5.67 11.04
CA GLY A 133 23.57 6.42 10.98
C GLY A 133 23.81 7.01 9.60
N TRP A 134 22.75 7.36 8.91
CA TRP A 134 22.72 7.98 7.60
C TRP A 134 22.84 9.51 7.73
N ASN A 135 23.33 10.15 6.67
CA ASN A 135 23.19 11.58 6.50
C ASN A 135 21.75 11.93 6.06
N GLY A 136 21.43 13.22 5.99
CA GLY A 136 20.07 13.68 5.62
C GLY A 136 19.65 13.37 4.18
N GLU A 137 20.58 12.97 3.31
CA GLU A 137 20.31 12.68 1.90
C GLU A 137 20.06 11.18 1.64
N GLN A 138 20.50 10.31 2.55
CA GLN A 138 20.34 8.87 2.39
C GLN A 138 18.93 8.43 2.79
N VAL A 139 18.33 7.61 1.94
CA VAL A 139 16.97 7.08 2.09
C VAL A 139 16.95 5.59 1.76
N THR A 140 15.89 4.89 2.15
CA THR A 140 15.67 3.50 1.75
C THR A 140 15.23 3.44 0.28
N GLY A 141 14.41 4.40 -0.13
CA GLY A 141 13.88 4.48 -1.48
C GLY A 141 12.97 5.68 -1.66
N TYR A 142 12.31 5.69 -2.80
CA TYR A 142 11.35 6.71 -3.20
C TYR A 142 10.03 6.06 -3.54
N GLU A 143 8.94 6.57 -3.00
CA GLU A 143 7.59 6.21 -3.42
C GLU A 143 7.17 7.15 -4.54
N VAL A 144 6.78 6.57 -5.66
CA VAL A 144 6.27 7.29 -6.82
C VAL A 144 4.81 6.94 -6.98
N MET A 145 3.95 7.96 -6.93
CA MET A 145 2.51 7.79 -7.07
C MET A 145 2.06 8.16 -8.48
N THR A 146 1.06 7.42 -8.99
CA THR A 146 0.41 7.69 -10.28
C THR A 146 -1.01 8.20 -10.08
N THR A 147 -1.49 8.99 -11.02
CA THR A 147 -2.89 9.47 -11.06
C THR A 147 -3.85 8.44 -11.63
N ASP A 148 -3.34 7.40 -12.32
CA ASP A 148 -4.16 6.39 -13.01
C ASP A 148 -3.61 4.98 -12.72
N PHE A 149 -4.23 4.31 -11.75
CA PHE A 149 -3.85 2.96 -11.36
C PHE A 149 -4.17 1.90 -12.44
N SER A 150 -5.14 2.16 -13.32
CA SER A 150 -5.52 1.20 -14.37
C SER A 150 -4.43 0.98 -15.41
N ARG A 151 -3.45 1.89 -15.49
CA ARG A 151 -2.29 1.85 -16.41
C ARG A 151 -0.98 1.85 -15.64
N LEU A 152 -0.98 1.16 -14.49
CA LEU A 152 0.20 1.08 -13.62
C LEU A 152 1.39 0.44 -14.34
N ASP A 153 1.15 -0.62 -15.15
CA ASP A 153 2.22 -1.32 -15.87
C ASP A 153 2.96 -0.37 -16.83
N GLU A 154 2.23 0.43 -17.61
CA GLU A 154 2.83 1.42 -18.53
C GLU A 154 3.60 2.51 -17.76
N PHE A 155 3.07 2.92 -16.63
CA PHE A 155 3.74 3.91 -15.79
C PHE A 155 5.00 3.35 -15.14
N ALA A 156 4.96 2.12 -14.65
CA ALA A 156 6.12 1.43 -14.07
C ALA A 156 7.25 1.25 -15.09
N GLU A 157 6.93 0.88 -16.34
CA GLU A 157 7.90 0.80 -17.43
C GLU A 157 8.52 2.17 -17.74
N ALA A 158 7.72 3.24 -17.74
CA ALA A 158 8.23 4.59 -17.95
C ALA A 158 9.17 5.05 -16.82
N VAL A 159 8.83 4.73 -15.56
CA VAL A 159 9.71 4.99 -14.40
C VAL A 159 10.99 4.18 -14.51
N TYR A 160 10.91 2.91 -14.89
CA TYR A 160 12.08 2.06 -15.11
C TYR A 160 13.01 2.64 -16.19
N GLY A 161 12.45 3.09 -17.31
CA GLY A 161 13.23 3.77 -18.36
C GLY A 161 13.93 5.02 -17.85
N ALA A 162 13.22 5.88 -17.10
CA ALA A 162 13.80 7.09 -16.52
C ALA A 162 14.91 6.79 -15.50
N VAL A 163 14.78 5.71 -14.71
CA VAL A 163 15.83 5.25 -13.78
C VAL A 163 17.02 4.71 -14.54
N PHE A 164 16.81 3.89 -15.58
CA PHE A 164 17.86 3.29 -16.39
C PHE A 164 18.67 4.36 -17.13
N ASP A 165 18.02 5.33 -17.75
CA ASP A 165 18.67 6.43 -18.49
C ASP A 165 19.53 7.34 -17.57
N ASN A 166 19.26 7.31 -16.26
CA ASN A 166 20.02 8.06 -15.27
C ASN A 166 20.98 7.18 -14.44
N ALA A 167 21.05 5.88 -14.71
CA ALA A 167 21.87 4.92 -13.93
C ALA A 167 23.36 5.30 -13.92
N ASP A 168 23.90 5.76 -15.06
CA ASP A 168 25.31 6.19 -15.17
C ASP A 168 25.65 7.44 -14.34
N ARG A 169 24.62 8.19 -13.90
CA ARG A 169 24.77 9.42 -13.12
C ARG A 169 24.58 9.19 -11.61
N THR A 170 24.15 8.01 -11.24
CA THR A 170 23.85 7.64 -9.84
C THR A 170 24.77 6.49 -9.46
N SER A 171 25.53 6.66 -8.39
CA SER A 171 26.45 5.61 -7.88
C SER A 171 25.72 4.42 -7.25
N ASP A 172 24.40 4.53 -7.07
CA ASP A 172 23.57 3.53 -6.42
C ASP A 172 22.75 2.75 -7.45
N VAL A 173 22.68 1.44 -7.25
CA VAL A 173 21.80 0.57 -8.04
C VAL A 173 20.38 0.70 -7.51
N LEU A 174 19.53 1.41 -8.27
CA LEU A 174 18.12 1.56 -7.95
C LEU A 174 17.31 0.42 -8.60
N LYS A 175 16.45 -0.21 -7.83
CA LYS A 175 15.48 -1.20 -8.29
C LYS A 175 14.10 -0.54 -8.33
N VAL A 176 13.41 -0.66 -9.44
CA VAL A 176 12.02 -0.25 -9.57
C VAL A 176 11.14 -1.45 -9.30
N GLU A 177 10.20 -1.31 -8.38
CA GLU A 177 9.21 -2.32 -8.01
C GLU A 177 7.83 -1.67 -7.98
N ASP A 178 6.87 -2.28 -8.64
CA ASP A 178 5.49 -1.87 -8.56
C ASP A 178 4.76 -2.58 -7.39
N ILE A 179 3.66 -2.02 -6.94
CA ILE A 179 2.90 -2.56 -5.81
C ILE A 179 2.28 -3.93 -6.10
N VAL A 180 2.03 -4.24 -7.37
CA VAL A 180 1.47 -5.54 -7.79
C VAL A 180 2.54 -6.62 -7.61
N SER A 181 3.77 -6.35 -8.06
CA SER A 181 4.91 -7.28 -7.92
C SER A 181 5.33 -7.46 -6.45
N LEU A 182 5.15 -6.43 -5.61
CA LEU A 182 5.43 -6.53 -4.17
C LEU A 182 4.38 -7.35 -3.41
N ASN A 183 3.13 -7.39 -3.89
CA ASN A 183 2.02 -8.08 -3.23
C ASN A 183 1.30 -9.05 -4.19
N PRO A 184 1.98 -10.04 -4.77
CA PRO A 184 1.42 -10.91 -5.79
C PRO A 184 0.17 -11.66 -5.31
N ASN A 185 0.18 -12.15 -4.07
CA ASN A 185 -0.94 -12.92 -3.50
C ASN A 185 -2.24 -12.12 -3.49
N THR A 186 -2.18 -10.83 -3.14
CA THR A 186 -3.36 -9.95 -3.07
C THR A 186 -3.92 -9.67 -4.46
N PHE A 187 -3.05 -9.35 -5.42
CA PHE A 187 -3.45 -9.00 -6.77
C PHE A 187 -3.85 -10.22 -7.61
N ASP A 188 -3.21 -11.37 -7.41
CA ASP A 188 -3.59 -12.63 -8.05
C ASP A 188 -4.97 -13.11 -7.56
N TRP A 189 -5.27 -12.95 -6.27
CA TRP A 189 -6.60 -13.22 -5.74
C TRP A 189 -7.68 -12.32 -6.36
N LEU A 190 -7.42 -11.01 -6.47
CA LEU A 190 -8.32 -10.04 -7.12
C LEU A 190 -8.55 -10.40 -8.60
N ARG A 191 -7.48 -10.77 -9.33
CA ARG A 191 -7.57 -11.19 -10.73
C ARG A 191 -8.38 -12.47 -10.89
N ALA A 192 -8.14 -13.47 -10.04
CA ALA A 192 -8.90 -14.72 -10.03
C ALA A 192 -10.39 -14.48 -9.73
N HIS A 193 -10.72 -13.56 -8.84
CA HIS A 193 -12.09 -13.19 -8.52
C HIS A 193 -12.82 -12.58 -9.72
N ASN A 194 -12.19 -11.69 -10.45
CA ASN A 194 -12.75 -11.07 -11.67
C ASN A 194 -13.00 -12.09 -12.78
N VAL A 195 -12.07 -13.03 -13.00
CA VAL A 195 -12.23 -14.11 -13.99
C VAL A 195 -13.39 -15.02 -13.59
N ASN A 196 -13.51 -15.39 -12.33
CA ASN A 196 -14.60 -16.23 -11.83
C ASN A 196 -15.97 -15.56 -12.03
N ALA A 197 -16.08 -14.26 -11.76
CA ALA A 197 -17.30 -13.49 -11.99
C ALA A 197 -17.69 -13.48 -13.48
N ALA A 198 -16.73 -13.30 -14.39
CA ALA A 198 -16.98 -13.34 -15.83
C ALA A 198 -17.48 -14.71 -16.29
N VAL A 199 -16.91 -15.81 -15.79
CA VAL A 199 -17.35 -17.19 -16.10
C VAL A 199 -18.77 -17.42 -15.63
N ILE A 200 -19.12 -16.99 -14.42
CA ILE A 200 -20.50 -17.11 -13.90
C ILE A 200 -21.50 -16.37 -14.77
N ILE A 201 -21.17 -15.14 -15.20
CA ILE A 201 -22.03 -14.34 -16.08
C ILE A 201 -22.26 -15.06 -17.43
N VAL A 202 -21.21 -15.61 -18.03
CA VAL A 202 -21.32 -16.35 -19.30
C VAL A 202 -22.22 -17.57 -19.14
N ILE A 203 -22.04 -18.34 -18.06
CA ILE A 203 -22.89 -19.52 -17.79
C ILE A 203 -24.35 -19.09 -17.57
N MET A 204 -24.60 -18.03 -16.82
CA MET A 204 -25.96 -17.48 -16.63
C MET A 204 -26.63 -17.11 -17.96
N LEU A 205 -25.92 -16.42 -18.84
CA LEU A 205 -26.41 -16.03 -20.15
C LEU A 205 -26.73 -17.26 -21.02
N LEU A 206 -25.89 -18.29 -20.97
CA LEU A 206 -26.08 -19.54 -21.72
C LEU A 206 -27.38 -20.26 -21.24
N VAL A 207 -27.57 -20.38 -19.92
CA VAL A 207 -28.78 -20.98 -19.33
C VAL A 207 -30.05 -20.17 -19.68
N ALA A 208 -29.95 -18.83 -19.61
CA ALA A 208 -31.05 -17.96 -20.00
C ALA A 208 -31.43 -18.15 -21.49
N PHE A 209 -30.43 -18.26 -22.37
CA PHE A 209 -30.64 -18.52 -23.79
C PHE A 209 -31.32 -19.88 -24.04
N LEU A 210 -30.87 -20.95 -23.38
CA LEU A 210 -31.46 -22.27 -23.50
C LEU A 210 -32.91 -22.29 -23.03
N ASN A 211 -33.21 -21.59 -21.93
CA ASN A 211 -34.58 -21.45 -21.44
C ASN A 211 -35.48 -20.72 -22.43
N MET A 212 -34.96 -19.63 -23.06
CA MET A 212 -35.71 -18.91 -24.10
C MET A 212 -36.00 -19.78 -25.33
N VAL A 213 -35.01 -20.54 -25.81
CA VAL A 213 -35.15 -21.46 -26.92
C VAL A 213 -36.18 -22.57 -26.59
N SER A 214 -36.12 -23.14 -25.39
CA SER A 214 -37.09 -24.17 -24.94
C SER A 214 -38.51 -23.64 -24.87
N ALA A 215 -38.71 -22.43 -24.33
CA ALA A 215 -40.01 -21.81 -24.30
C ALA A 215 -40.58 -21.54 -25.71
N MET A 216 -39.70 -21.08 -26.63
CA MET A 216 -40.09 -20.84 -28.02
C MET A 216 -40.47 -22.14 -28.76
N LEU A 217 -39.73 -23.24 -28.51
CA LEU A 217 -40.06 -24.56 -29.06
C LEU A 217 -41.41 -25.09 -28.55
N ILE A 218 -41.72 -24.91 -27.26
CA ILE A 218 -42.99 -25.32 -26.67
C ILE A 218 -44.14 -24.56 -27.35
N ILE A 219 -44.03 -23.24 -27.50
CA ILE A 219 -45.05 -22.41 -28.17
C ILE A 219 -45.24 -22.83 -29.63
N LEU A 220 -44.13 -23.13 -30.36
CA LEU A 220 -44.23 -23.60 -31.73
C LEU A 220 -44.91 -24.94 -31.84
N LEU A 221 -44.65 -25.90 -30.98
CA LEU A 221 -45.30 -27.21 -30.96
C LEU A 221 -46.77 -27.10 -30.65
N GLU A 222 -47.17 -26.25 -29.74
CA GLU A 222 -48.56 -26.00 -29.38
C GLU A 222 -49.37 -25.35 -30.53
N LYS A 223 -48.76 -24.41 -31.25
CA LYS A 223 -49.36 -23.76 -32.43
C LYS A 223 -49.48 -24.70 -33.63
N THR A 224 -48.50 -25.59 -33.87
CA THR A 224 -48.56 -26.57 -34.95
C THR A 224 -49.64 -27.62 -34.73
N SER A 225 -49.87 -28.03 -33.48
CA SER A 225 -51.02 -28.91 -33.15
C SER A 225 -52.37 -28.26 -33.49
N MET A 226 -52.53 -26.96 -33.21
CA MET A 226 -53.75 -26.21 -33.51
C MET A 226 -53.99 -25.99 -35.01
N ILE A 227 -52.93 -25.83 -35.81
CA ILE A 227 -53.01 -25.70 -37.28
C ILE A 227 -53.36 -27.06 -37.96
N GLY A 228 -52.89 -28.16 -37.38
CA GLY A 228 -53.20 -29.52 -37.88
C GLY A 228 -54.68 -29.95 -37.73
N VAL A 229 -55.42 -29.32 -36.81
CA VAL A 229 -56.84 -29.59 -36.59
C VAL A 229 -57.76 -28.77 -37.56
N LEU A 230 -57.24 -27.70 -38.14
CA LEU A 230 -57.99 -26.80 -39.07
C LEU A 230 -57.83 -27.19 -40.55
N LYS A 231 -57.24 -28.32 -40.89
CA LYS A 231 -57.06 -28.86 -42.20
C LYS A 231 -57.86 -30.19 -42.29
#